data_99b510a2473976ae3e846bf85869b36d
#
_entry.id   99b510a2473976ae3e846bf85869b36d
#
_cell.length_a   1.000
_cell.length_b   1.000
_cell.length_c   1.000
_cell.angle_alpha   90.00
_cell.angle_beta   90.00
_cell.angle_gamma   90.00
#
_symmetry.space_group_name_H-M   'P 1'
#
loop_
_entity.id
_entity.type
_entity.pdbx_description
1 polymer ?
#
loop_
_entity_poly.entity_id
_entity_poly.type
_entity_poly.pdbx_seq_one_letter_code
_entity_poly.pdbx_strand_id
1 'polypeptide(L)'
;MKSILLILITIPIVSFGQLNKNLWKVSLMQGIAGFSDGANQAYLFHYSNSGKFEKWGIRPNEEAWKNKWAKDAAGNVLVGKEKFWLSSRSLVFLTDFHHATRFVKHRFNEVSVLYYATGHRNKKFYWSDGSEYSRKIKKKEWYWYVADMGISFIARSIGFYVSYDLIFK
;
A
#
# COMPACT_ATOMS: atom_id res chain seq x y z
N MET A 1 -21.22 21.13 5.60
CA MET A 1 -20.04 20.38 5.12
C MET A 1 -18.71 21.15 5.23
N LYS A 2 -18.65 22.46 4.91
CA LYS A 2 -17.40 23.26 5.01
C LYS A 2 -16.83 23.34 6.43
N SER A 3 -17.67 23.42 7.45
CA SER A 3 -17.22 23.53 8.87
C SER A 3 -16.60 22.23 9.41
N ILE A 4 -17.09 21.06 8.98
CA ILE A 4 -16.55 19.75 9.39
C ILE A 4 -15.17 19.53 8.80
N LEU A 5 -14.95 19.97 7.55
CA LEU A 5 -13.66 19.88 6.89
C LEU A 5 -12.61 20.77 7.61
N LEU A 6 -13.01 21.96 8.07
CA LEU A 6 -12.13 22.86 8.82
C LEU A 6 -11.72 22.26 10.17
N ILE A 7 -12.63 21.61 10.88
CA ILE A 7 -12.35 20.94 12.17
C ILE A 7 -11.38 19.77 11.95
N LEU A 8 -11.54 18.99 10.89
CA LEU A 8 -10.64 17.87 10.55
C LEU A 8 -9.22 18.35 10.19
N ILE A 9 -9.07 19.58 9.67
CA ILE A 9 -7.77 20.17 9.32
C ILE A 9 -7.11 20.84 10.54
N THR A 10 -7.88 21.41 11.45
CA THR A 10 -7.33 22.17 12.59
C THR A 10 -6.95 21.30 13.80
N ILE A 11 -7.60 20.16 14.01
CA ILE A 11 -7.27 19.24 15.12
C ILE A 11 -5.82 18.71 15.06
N PRO A 12 -5.21 18.41 13.89
CA PRO A 12 -3.84 17.92 13.84
C PRO A 12 -2.78 18.95 14.17
N ILE A 13 -3.07 20.26 14.05
CA ILE A 13 -2.04 21.30 14.12
C ILE A 13 -1.57 21.52 15.57
N VAL A 14 -2.36 21.19 16.57
CA VAL A 14 -2.11 21.55 17.98
C VAL A 14 -1.28 20.51 18.76
N SER A 15 -1.04 19.31 18.23
CA SER A 15 -0.40 18.24 19.01
C SER A 15 0.46 17.24 18.22
N PHE A 16 1.28 17.69 17.30
CA PHE A 16 2.19 16.81 16.54
C PHE A 16 3.14 15.94 17.39
N GLY A 17 3.25 16.21 18.70
CA GLY A 17 4.16 15.50 19.59
C GLY A 17 3.84 14.03 19.87
N GLN A 18 2.62 13.56 19.59
CA GLN A 18 2.20 12.19 19.90
C GLN A 18 1.93 11.32 18.65
N LEU A 19 1.95 11.90 17.46
CA LEU A 19 1.88 11.13 16.24
C LEU A 19 3.11 10.21 16.08
N ASN A 20 2.93 9.10 15.40
CA ASN A 20 4.06 8.24 15.09
C ASN A 20 5.08 9.00 14.24
N LYS A 21 6.34 9.01 14.67
CA LYS A 21 7.41 9.76 13.97
C LYS A 21 7.66 9.29 12.53
N ASN A 22 7.24 8.07 12.21
CA ASN A 22 7.33 7.49 10.87
C ASN A 22 6.00 7.60 10.09
N LEU A 23 5.01 8.35 10.60
CA LEU A 23 3.67 8.41 10.02
C LEU A 23 3.70 8.82 8.54
N TRP A 24 4.58 9.74 8.15
CA TRP A 24 4.75 10.13 6.75
C TRP A 24 5.21 8.96 5.86
N LYS A 25 6.12 8.09 6.37
CA LYS A 25 6.58 6.90 5.66
C LYS A 25 5.45 5.87 5.55
N VAL A 26 4.72 5.68 6.64
CA VAL A 26 3.53 4.80 6.67
C VAL A 26 2.50 5.28 5.65
N SER A 27 2.19 6.58 5.64
CA SER A 27 1.22 7.18 4.71
C SER A 27 1.67 7.05 3.25
N LEU A 28 2.96 7.26 2.97
CA LEU A 28 3.51 7.07 1.63
C LEU A 28 3.34 5.61 1.18
N MET A 29 3.70 4.63 2.02
CA MET A 29 3.55 3.21 1.69
C MET A 29 2.08 2.83 1.50
N GLN A 30 1.18 3.34 2.33
CA GLN A 30 -0.26 3.12 2.18
C GLN A 30 -0.81 3.78 0.92
N GLY A 31 -0.34 4.97 0.55
CA GLY A 31 -0.69 5.64 -0.70
C GLY A 31 -0.30 4.80 -1.93
N ILE A 32 0.92 4.26 -1.94
CA ILE A 32 1.40 3.37 -3.02
C ILE A 32 0.57 2.07 -3.07
N ALA A 33 0.28 1.48 -1.90
CA ALA A 33 -0.56 0.30 -1.83
C ALA A 33 -1.99 0.57 -2.35
N GLY A 34 -2.56 1.72 -2.00
CA GLY A 34 -3.85 2.18 -2.51
C GLY A 34 -3.84 2.41 -4.02
N PHE A 35 -2.81 3.08 -4.53
CA PHE A 35 -2.63 3.28 -5.97
C PHE A 35 -2.58 1.95 -6.73
N SER A 36 -1.81 1.01 -6.23
CA SER A 36 -1.69 -0.31 -6.85
C SER A 36 -3.00 -1.11 -6.81
N ASP A 37 -3.76 -0.97 -5.72
CA ASP A 37 -5.08 -1.58 -5.56
C ASP A 37 -6.10 -0.97 -6.56
N GLY A 38 -6.14 0.35 -6.67
CA GLY A 38 -7.00 1.05 -7.63
C GLY A 38 -6.68 0.69 -9.07
N ALA A 39 -5.40 0.65 -9.43
CA ALA A 39 -4.95 0.22 -10.76
C ALA A 39 -5.39 -1.21 -11.08
N ASN A 40 -5.28 -2.12 -10.10
CA ASN A 40 -5.74 -3.50 -10.26
C ASN A 40 -7.25 -3.59 -10.42
N GLN A 41 -8.02 -2.84 -9.65
CA GLN A 41 -9.48 -2.81 -9.74
C GLN A 41 -9.94 -2.23 -11.09
N ALA A 42 -9.31 -1.14 -11.55
CA ALA A 42 -9.59 -0.58 -12.86
C ALA A 42 -9.28 -1.58 -13.98
N TYR A 43 -8.16 -2.29 -13.88
CA TYR A 43 -7.81 -3.35 -14.82
C TYR A 43 -8.84 -4.48 -14.87
N LEU A 44 -9.35 -4.91 -13.73
CA LEU A 44 -10.33 -5.99 -13.66
C LEU A 44 -11.73 -5.60 -14.15
N PHE A 45 -12.16 -4.36 -13.89
CA PHE A 45 -13.55 -3.95 -14.11
C PHE A 45 -13.74 -2.95 -15.24
N HIS A 46 -12.70 -2.24 -15.67
CA HIS A 46 -12.79 -1.16 -16.65
C HIS A 46 -11.82 -1.31 -17.83
N TYR A 47 -11.22 -2.47 -18.00
CA TYR A 47 -10.24 -2.69 -19.07
C TYR A 47 -10.73 -2.23 -20.43
N SER A 48 -11.89 -2.74 -20.85
CA SER A 48 -12.48 -2.45 -22.17
C SER A 48 -12.97 -1.02 -22.36
N ASN A 49 -13.29 -0.34 -21.25
CA ASN A 49 -13.90 0.98 -21.31
C ASN A 49 -12.88 2.11 -21.36
N SER A 50 -11.69 1.90 -20.79
CA SER A 50 -10.71 2.98 -20.66
C SER A 50 -9.77 3.12 -21.85
N GLY A 51 -9.53 2.07 -22.62
CA GLY A 51 -8.54 2.03 -23.71
C GLY A 51 -7.09 2.31 -23.27
N LYS A 52 -6.87 2.67 -21.99
CA LYS A 52 -5.56 3.09 -21.47
C LYS A 52 -4.64 1.92 -21.27
N PHE A 53 -5.18 0.76 -20.85
CA PHE A 53 -4.40 -0.46 -20.66
C PHE A 53 -3.83 -0.97 -21.98
N GLU A 54 -4.62 -0.95 -23.06
CA GLU A 54 -4.18 -1.31 -24.41
C GLU A 54 -3.09 -0.38 -24.91
N LYS A 55 -3.27 0.94 -24.71
CA LYS A 55 -2.29 1.94 -25.08
C LYS A 55 -0.93 1.74 -24.38
N TRP A 56 -0.94 1.16 -23.19
CA TRP A 56 0.26 0.82 -22.43
C TRP A 56 0.77 -0.60 -22.71
N GLY A 57 0.19 -1.30 -23.69
CA GLY A 57 0.56 -2.66 -24.04
C GLY A 57 0.17 -3.71 -23.00
N ILE A 58 -0.68 -3.34 -22.05
CA ILE A 58 -1.23 -4.28 -21.06
C ILE A 58 -2.39 -5.00 -21.72
N ARG A 59 -2.29 -6.31 -21.84
CA ARG A 59 -3.30 -7.14 -22.50
C ARG A 59 -4.47 -7.46 -21.59
N PRO A 60 -5.71 -7.58 -22.12
CA PRO A 60 -6.85 -8.09 -21.36
C PRO A 60 -6.55 -9.49 -20.87
N ASN A 61 -6.98 -9.79 -19.68
CA ASN A 61 -6.74 -11.09 -19.12
C ASN A 61 -7.94 -11.57 -18.30
N GLU A 62 -8.87 -12.20 -18.98
CA GLU A 62 -10.05 -12.80 -18.37
C GLU A 62 -9.70 -13.86 -17.32
N GLU A 63 -8.51 -14.45 -17.44
CA GLU A 63 -8.03 -15.49 -16.54
C GLU A 63 -6.65 -15.15 -15.93
N ALA A 64 -6.49 -13.92 -15.43
CA ALA A 64 -5.21 -13.44 -14.87
C ALA A 64 -4.57 -14.41 -13.88
N TRP A 65 -5.38 -15.08 -13.04
CA TRP A 65 -4.91 -16.03 -12.05
C TRP A 65 -4.23 -17.28 -12.64
N LYS A 66 -4.49 -17.60 -13.90
CA LYS A 66 -3.89 -18.76 -14.62
C LYS A 66 -2.53 -18.44 -15.25
N ASN A 67 -2.16 -17.17 -15.38
CA ASN A 67 -0.93 -16.75 -16.09
C ASN A 67 0.37 -17.19 -15.42
N LYS A 68 0.32 -17.65 -14.20
CA LYS A 68 1.44 -18.27 -13.50
C LYS A 68 1.80 -19.67 -14.03
N TRP A 69 0.91 -20.29 -14.79
CA TRP A 69 1.08 -21.63 -15.32
C TRP A 69 1.54 -21.62 -16.79
N ALA A 70 2.25 -22.65 -17.20
CA ALA A 70 2.60 -22.87 -18.60
C ALA A 70 1.35 -23.16 -19.44
N LYS A 71 1.45 -22.96 -20.73
CA LYS A 71 0.42 -23.34 -21.71
C LYS A 71 0.98 -24.40 -22.65
N ASP A 72 0.13 -25.30 -23.15
CA ASP A 72 0.47 -26.22 -24.23
C ASP A 72 0.47 -25.50 -25.59
N ALA A 73 0.78 -26.24 -26.66
CA ALA A 73 0.78 -25.72 -28.03
C ALA A 73 -0.61 -25.28 -28.52
N ALA A 74 -1.69 -25.81 -27.93
CA ALA A 74 -3.07 -25.45 -28.22
C ALA A 74 -3.56 -24.26 -27.37
N GLY A 75 -2.73 -23.76 -26.44
CA GLY A 75 -3.05 -22.63 -25.57
C GLY A 75 -3.73 -23.02 -24.25
N ASN A 76 -3.94 -24.30 -23.96
CA ASN A 76 -4.57 -24.77 -22.74
C ASN A 76 -3.60 -24.60 -21.55
N VAL A 77 -4.14 -24.19 -20.41
CA VAL A 77 -3.35 -23.97 -19.20
C VAL A 77 -3.01 -25.30 -18.54
N LEU A 78 -1.73 -25.55 -18.35
CA LEU A 78 -1.21 -26.73 -17.65
C LEU A 78 -1.09 -26.42 -16.16
N VAL A 79 -2.19 -26.57 -15.42
CA VAL A 79 -2.22 -26.29 -13.97
C VAL A 79 -1.21 -27.18 -13.26
N GLY A 80 -0.37 -26.57 -12.41
CA GLY A 80 0.71 -27.25 -11.71
C GLY A 80 2.07 -27.16 -12.41
N LYS A 81 2.12 -26.86 -13.72
CA LYS A 81 3.37 -26.64 -14.46
C LYS A 81 3.68 -25.13 -14.51
N GLU A 82 4.76 -24.72 -13.86
CA GLU A 82 5.15 -23.31 -13.83
C GLU A 82 5.52 -22.77 -15.22
N LYS A 83 5.13 -21.53 -15.50
CA LYS A 83 5.44 -20.84 -16.76
C LYS A 83 6.96 -20.59 -16.91
N PHE A 84 7.60 -20.25 -15.80
CA PHE A 84 9.04 -20.14 -15.64
C PHE A 84 9.37 -20.42 -14.17
N TRP A 85 10.63 -20.56 -13.83
CA TRP A 85 11.08 -20.87 -12.47
C TRP A 85 10.45 -19.95 -11.41
N LEU A 86 9.79 -20.53 -10.41
CA LEU A 86 9.05 -19.86 -9.32
C LEU A 86 7.89 -18.94 -9.76
N SER A 87 7.38 -19.04 -11.01
CA SER A 87 6.29 -18.20 -11.50
C SER A 87 4.97 -18.39 -10.74
N SER A 88 4.77 -19.53 -10.12
CA SER A 88 3.58 -19.81 -9.28
C SER A 88 3.76 -19.43 -7.81
N ARG A 89 4.96 -19.01 -7.41
CA ARG A 89 5.35 -18.74 -6.03
C ARG A 89 5.90 -17.32 -5.86
N SER A 90 7.22 -17.23 -5.73
CA SER A 90 7.91 -15.97 -5.38
C SER A 90 7.94 -14.96 -6.52
N LEU A 91 7.96 -15.41 -7.77
CA LEU A 91 8.07 -14.55 -8.95
C LEU A 91 6.75 -14.39 -9.72
N VAL A 92 5.62 -14.72 -9.09
CA VAL A 92 4.29 -14.62 -9.70
C VAL A 92 3.97 -13.19 -10.19
N PHE A 93 4.53 -12.18 -9.55
CA PHE A 93 4.34 -10.77 -9.93
C PHE A 93 4.93 -10.40 -11.30
N LEU A 94 5.80 -11.23 -11.88
CA LEU A 94 6.35 -11.05 -13.22
C LEU A 94 5.46 -11.65 -14.32
N THR A 95 4.37 -12.30 -13.97
CA THR A 95 3.54 -13.01 -14.93
C THR A 95 2.58 -12.10 -15.71
N ASP A 96 2.02 -11.10 -15.05
CA ASP A 96 1.07 -10.14 -15.63
C ASP A 96 0.81 -8.95 -14.69
N PHE A 97 0.07 -7.96 -15.21
CA PHE A 97 -0.27 -6.74 -14.49
C PHE A 97 -1.06 -6.98 -13.20
N HIS A 98 -1.99 -7.94 -13.20
CA HIS A 98 -2.80 -8.27 -12.03
C HIS A 98 -1.92 -8.78 -10.86
N HIS A 99 -1.02 -9.73 -11.15
CA HIS A 99 -0.12 -10.25 -10.13
C HIS A 99 0.90 -9.21 -9.67
N ALA A 100 1.40 -8.38 -10.58
CA ALA A 100 2.33 -7.29 -10.24
C ALA A 100 1.69 -6.28 -9.28
N THR A 101 0.50 -5.79 -9.59
CA THR A 101 -0.21 -4.82 -8.73
C THR A 101 -0.58 -5.41 -7.37
N ARG A 102 -1.02 -6.66 -7.33
CA ARG A 102 -1.27 -7.34 -6.04
C ARG A 102 0.00 -7.49 -5.21
N PHE A 103 1.11 -7.85 -5.83
CA PHE A 103 2.39 -7.95 -5.12
C PHE A 103 2.80 -6.61 -4.52
N VAL A 104 2.77 -5.52 -5.30
CA VAL A 104 3.08 -4.18 -4.82
C VAL A 104 2.17 -3.80 -3.64
N LYS A 105 0.85 -3.97 -3.78
CA LYS A 105 -0.10 -3.71 -2.70
C LYS A 105 0.28 -4.42 -1.40
N HIS A 106 0.57 -5.72 -1.45
CA HIS A 106 0.89 -6.50 -0.26
C HIS A 106 2.23 -6.10 0.35
N ARG A 107 3.29 -5.96 -0.46
CA ARG A 107 4.62 -5.58 0.06
C ARG A 107 4.62 -4.21 0.70
N PHE A 108 3.96 -3.23 0.10
CA PHE A 108 3.89 -1.88 0.67
C PHE A 108 3.04 -1.83 1.95
N ASN A 109 1.99 -2.64 2.07
CA ASN A 109 1.27 -2.82 3.33
C ASN A 109 2.18 -3.38 4.43
N GLU A 110 2.95 -4.43 4.15
CA GLU A 110 3.87 -5.03 5.11
C GLU A 110 4.97 -4.04 5.55
N VAL A 111 5.57 -3.33 4.59
CA VAL A 111 6.58 -2.30 4.89
C VAL A 111 5.99 -1.16 5.73
N SER A 112 4.73 -0.78 5.50
CA SER A 112 4.06 0.23 6.31
C SER A 112 3.92 -0.18 7.77
N VAL A 113 3.60 -1.46 8.04
CA VAL A 113 3.54 -2.01 9.41
C VAL A 113 4.91 -1.95 10.08
N LEU A 114 5.99 -2.28 9.37
CA LEU A 114 7.35 -2.20 9.91
C LEU A 114 7.73 -0.75 10.25
N TYR A 115 7.42 0.22 9.38
CA TYR A 115 7.65 1.62 9.69
C TYR A 115 6.83 2.10 10.88
N TYR A 116 5.57 1.67 10.97
CA TYR A 116 4.72 2.02 12.10
C TYR A 116 5.29 1.49 13.42
N ALA A 117 5.66 0.22 13.46
CA ALA A 117 6.25 -0.43 14.63
C ALA A 117 7.56 0.25 15.09
N THR A 118 8.44 0.59 14.13
CA THR A 118 9.71 1.26 14.45
C THR A 118 9.54 2.72 14.87
N GLY A 119 8.43 3.36 14.52
CA GLY A 119 8.09 4.72 14.92
C GLY A 119 7.83 4.88 16.42
N HIS A 120 7.55 3.79 17.14
CA HIS A 120 7.26 3.76 18.57
C HIS A 120 8.48 3.39 19.44
N ARG A 121 9.64 3.16 18.85
CA ARG A 121 10.84 2.83 19.61
C ARG A 121 11.20 3.95 20.59
N ASN A 122 11.37 3.58 21.85
CA ASN A 122 11.87 4.46 22.89
C ASN A 122 13.24 5.00 22.49
N LYS A 123 13.40 6.31 22.52
CA LYS A 123 14.72 6.91 22.38
C LYS A 123 15.50 6.64 23.66
N LYS A 124 16.67 6.05 23.52
CA LYS A 124 17.67 6.04 24.57
C LYS A 124 18.27 7.44 24.65
N PHE A 125 18.33 7.99 25.85
CA PHE A 125 18.98 9.26 26.12
C PHE A 125 20.20 8.97 26.99
N TYR A 126 21.24 9.74 26.83
CA TYR A 126 22.46 9.64 27.61
C TYR A 126 22.66 10.93 28.38
N TRP A 127 23.06 10.82 29.64
CA TRP A 127 23.51 11.95 30.43
C TRP A 127 24.87 12.43 29.92
N SER A 128 25.28 13.64 30.34
CA SER A 128 26.59 14.18 29.97
C SER A 128 27.77 13.33 30.44
N ASP A 129 27.57 12.46 31.41
CA ASP A 129 28.53 11.48 31.93
C ASP A 129 28.56 10.17 31.14
N GLY A 130 27.74 10.04 30.06
CA GLY A 130 27.62 8.84 29.24
C GLY A 130 26.70 7.77 29.80
N SER A 131 26.10 7.96 31.00
CA SER A 131 25.16 7.02 31.54
C SER A 131 23.83 7.02 30.78
N GLU A 132 23.27 5.84 30.51
CA GLU A 132 21.97 5.69 29.82
C GLU A 132 20.82 5.96 30.80
N TYR A 133 19.90 6.86 30.44
CA TYR A 133 18.62 6.96 31.13
C TYR A 133 17.46 6.70 30.19
N SER A 134 16.52 5.89 30.64
CA SER A 134 15.25 5.72 29.94
C SER A 134 14.23 6.73 30.48
N ARG A 135 13.91 7.76 29.70
CA ARG A 135 12.74 8.57 30.00
C ARG A 135 11.51 7.68 29.88
N LYS A 136 10.74 7.51 30.95
CA LYS A 136 9.41 6.88 30.84
C LYS A 136 8.60 7.71 29.85
N ILE A 137 8.53 7.22 28.60
CA ILE A 137 7.72 7.91 27.60
C ILE A 137 6.28 7.76 28.06
N LYS A 138 5.59 8.88 28.22
CA LYS A 138 4.16 8.90 28.54
C LYS A 138 3.46 7.97 27.55
N LYS A 139 2.73 7.00 28.07
CA LYS A 139 2.01 6.03 27.23
C LYS A 139 1.12 6.82 26.28
N LYS A 140 1.22 6.50 24.98
CA LYS A 140 0.43 7.14 23.94
C LYS A 140 -1.05 6.87 24.21
N GLU A 141 -1.86 7.91 24.25
CA GLU A 141 -3.30 7.78 24.42
C GLU A 141 -3.94 7.10 23.19
N TRP A 142 -4.96 6.28 23.41
CA TRP A 142 -5.57 5.46 22.36
C TRP A 142 -6.06 6.26 21.14
N TYR A 143 -6.58 7.46 21.35
CA TYR A 143 -7.08 8.31 20.25
C TYR A 143 -5.98 8.76 19.28
N TRP A 144 -4.71 8.79 19.71
CA TRP A 144 -3.58 9.04 18.79
C TRP A 144 -3.29 7.86 17.88
N TYR A 145 -3.56 6.65 18.31
CA TYR A 145 -3.50 5.49 17.41
C TYR A 145 -4.60 5.56 16.35
N VAL A 146 -5.81 6.00 16.74
CA VAL A 146 -6.91 6.23 15.80
C VAL A 146 -6.57 7.34 14.80
N ALA A 147 -5.92 8.42 15.25
CA ALA A 147 -5.46 9.48 14.36
C ALA A 147 -4.43 8.98 13.34
N ASP A 148 -3.42 8.22 13.77
CA ASP A 148 -2.43 7.61 12.87
C ASP A 148 -3.10 6.70 11.82
N MET A 149 -4.04 5.87 12.27
CA MET A 149 -4.81 4.99 11.37
C MET A 149 -5.65 5.78 10.37
N GLY A 150 -6.33 6.84 10.85
CA GLY A 150 -7.14 7.72 10.00
C GLY A 150 -6.31 8.39 8.91
N ILE A 151 -5.14 8.95 9.25
CA ILE A 151 -4.23 9.56 8.29
C ILE A 151 -3.73 8.54 7.28
N SER A 152 -3.35 7.36 7.72
CA SER A 152 -2.90 6.27 6.85
C SER A 152 -4.00 5.78 5.90
N PHE A 153 -5.23 5.69 6.39
CA PHE A 153 -6.41 5.32 5.59
C PHE A 153 -6.71 6.39 4.52
N ILE A 154 -6.65 7.67 4.87
CA ILE A 154 -6.83 8.77 3.92
C ILE A 154 -5.78 8.70 2.82
N ALA A 155 -4.51 8.49 3.17
CA ALA A 155 -3.42 8.35 2.20
C ALA A 155 -3.67 7.17 1.23
N ARG A 156 -4.14 6.04 1.75
CA ARG A 156 -4.53 4.88 0.93
C ARG A 156 -5.69 5.19 0.00
N SER A 157 -6.72 5.86 0.50
CA SER A 157 -7.91 6.23 -0.29
C SER A 157 -7.57 7.23 -1.40
N ILE A 158 -6.67 8.18 -1.14
CA ILE A 158 -6.16 9.10 -2.17
C ILE A 158 -5.42 8.31 -3.25
N GLY A 159 -4.51 7.41 -2.88
CA GLY A 159 -3.79 6.58 -3.84
C GLY A 159 -4.74 5.76 -4.72
N PHE A 160 -5.73 5.14 -4.11
CA PHE A 160 -6.77 4.39 -4.82
C PHE A 160 -7.55 5.28 -5.81
N TYR A 161 -8.06 6.42 -5.34
CA TYR A 161 -8.83 7.35 -6.16
C TYR A 161 -8.02 7.87 -7.36
N VAL A 162 -6.77 8.26 -7.14
CA VAL A 162 -5.90 8.75 -8.22
C VAL A 162 -5.73 7.69 -9.30
N SER A 163 -5.45 6.45 -8.93
CA SER A 163 -5.26 5.40 -9.94
C SER A 163 -6.57 4.96 -10.57
N TYR A 164 -7.57 4.65 -9.76
CA TYR A 164 -8.84 4.10 -10.25
C TYR A 164 -9.64 5.12 -11.05
N ASP A 165 -9.95 6.29 -10.48
CA ASP A 165 -10.86 7.26 -11.10
C ASP A 165 -10.16 8.26 -12.04
N LEU A 166 -8.93 8.71 -11.72
CA LEU A 166 -8.27 9.75 -12.51
C LEU A 166 -7.41 9.20 -13.65
N ILE A 167 -6.73 8.07 -13.43
CA ILE A 167 -5.78 7.54 -14.41
C ILE A 167 -6.40 6.44 -15.26
N PHE A 168 -7.03 5.44 -14.67
CA PHE A 168 -7.40 4.22 -15.38
C PHE A 168 -8.88 4.09 -15.73
N LYS A 169 -9.79 4.79 -15.09
CA LYS A 169 -11.20 4.87 -15.47
C LYS A 169 -11.42 6.06 -16.38
#